data_96675847473e84e563750957742af95c
#
_entry.id   96675847473e84e563750957742af95c
#
_cell.length_a   1.000
_cell.length_b   1.000
_cell.length_c   1.000
_cell.angle_alpha   90.00
_cell.angle_beta   90.00
_cell.angle_gamma   90.00
#
_symmetry.space_group_name_H-M   'P 1'
#
loop_
_entity.id
_entity.type
_entity.pdbx_description
1 polymer ?
#
loop_
_entity_poly.entity_id
_entity_poly.type
_entity_poly.pdbx_seq_one_letter_code
_entity_poly.pdbx_strand_id
1 'polypeptide(L)'
;GKVIGRLGMLHPLFQKNFDADDSVFLFEINLNDGFVKRINFNTTTLKTIPIQRDISVVVDRKIKVGEVVNLVKNAKIEFVTDFSLFDVYQGQGIDDDKKSLAFLILMQDTYKTLEEKDVEITVENILSLLKKEINAVLR
;
A
#
# COMPACT_ATOMS: atom_id res chain seq x y z
N GLY A 1 -1.20 -29.67 -5.60
CA GLY A 1 -0.44 -28.64 -4.92
C GLY A 1 0.50 -29.25 -3.89
N LYS A 2 1.64 -28.63 -3.62
CA LYS A 2 2.59 -29.05 -2.60
C LYS A 2 2.34 -28.23 -1.33
N VAL A 3 2.31 -28.90 -0.18
CA VAL A 3 2.23 -28.21 1.11
C VAL A 3 3.60 -27.59 1.41
N ILE A 4 3.65 -26.27 1.54
CA ILE A 4 4.87 -25.51 1.82
C ILE A 4 4.97 -25.03 3.27
N GLY A 5 3.92 -25.18 4.06
CA GLY A 5 3.91 -24.76 5.45
C GLY A 5 2.61 -25.06 6.16
N ARG A 6 2.53 -24.67 7.41
CA ARG A 6 1.37 -24.82 8.28
C ARG A 6 1.08 -23.50 8.98
N LEU A 7 -0.18 -23.23 9.23
CA LEU A 7 -0.67 -22.09 10.00
C LEU A 7 -1.73 -22.60 10.98
N GLY A 8 -1.72 -22.11 12.20
CA GLY A 8 -2.72 -22.48 13.20
C GLY A 8 -2.76 -21.52 14.37
N MET A 9 -3.84 -21.55 15.12
CA MET A 9 -3.97 -20.83 16.38
C MET A 9 -3.40 -21.70 17.51
N LEU A 10 -2.66 -21.07 18.41
CA LEU A 10 -2.14 -21.72 19.62
C LEU A 10 -3.32 -22.17 20.49
N HIS A 11 -3.26 -23.43 20.97
CA HIS A 11 -4.31 -23.97 21.83
C HIS A 11 -4.41 -23.15 23.13
N PRO A 12 -5.62 -22.81 23.61
CA PRO A 12 -5.81 -21.95 24.79
C PRO A 12 -5.09 -22.41 26.07
N LEU A 13 -4.92 -23.71 26.27
CA LEU A 13 -4.14 -24.24 27.40
C LEU A 13 -2.66 -23.80 27.38
N PHE A 14 -2.06 -23.79 26.20
CA PHE A 14 -0.67 -23.33 26.04
C PHE A 14 -0.58 -21.80 26.08
N GLN A 15 -1.57 -21.08 25.56
CA GLN A 15 -1.64 -19.65 25.59
C GLN A 15 -1.59 -19.09 27.03
N LYS A 16 -2.28 -19.72 27.96
CA LYS A 16 -2.25 -19.38 29.39
C LYS A 16 -0.86 -19.51 30.02
N ASN A 17 -0.04 -20.43 29.56
CA ASN A 17 1.31 -20.64 30.11
C ASN A 17 2.28 -19.51 29.71
N PHE A 18 1.90 -18.69 28.73
CA PHE A 18 2.71 -17.57 28.24
C PHE A 18 2.12 -16.20 28.62
N ASP A 19 1.09 -16.16 29.47
CA ASP A 19 0.37 -14.94 29.89
C ASP A 19 -0.06 -14.07 28.69
N ALA A 20 -0.47 -14.73 27.59
CA ALA A 20 -0.92 -14.03 26.41
C ALA A 20 -2.45 -13.81 26.47
N ASP A 21 -2.85 -12.53 26.55
CA ASP A 21 -4.26 -12.13 26.64
C ASP A 21 -4.99 -12.27 25.31
N ASP A 22 -4.27 -12.10 24.19
CA ASP A 22 -4.81 -12.17 22.84
C ASP A 22 -4.57 -13.53 22.17
N SER A 23 -5.38 -13.85 21.13
CA SER A 23 -5.21 -15.05 20.33
C SER A 23 -3.86 -15.05 19.60
N VAL A 24 -3.06 -16.08 19.84
CA VAL A 24 -1.74 -16.25 19.21
C VAL A 24 -1.85 -17.17 18.01
N PHE A 25 -1.41 -16.71 16.84
CA PHE A 25 -1.32 -17.51 15.62
C PHE A 25 0.15 -17.83 15.32
N LEU A 26 0.41 -19.09 14.99
CA LEU A 26 1.74 -19.60 14.65
C LEU A 26 1.75 -20.06 13.21
N PHE A 27 2.88 -19.85 12.53
CA PHE A 27 3.10 -20.43 11.21
C PHE A 27 4.51 -20.99 11.08
N GLU A 28 4.63 -22.00 10.24
CA GLU A 28 5.88 -22.64 9.84
C GLU A 28 5.90 -22.75 8.31
N ILE A 29 6.99 -22.33 7.68
CA ILE A 29 7.15 -22.38 6.23
C ILE A 29 8.48 -23.06 5.91
N ASN A 30 8.46 -24.06 5.03
CA ASN A 30 9.65 -24.66 4.46
C ASN A 30 10.20 -23.76 3.36
N LEU A 31 11.30 -23.07 3.63
CA LEU A 31 11.90 -22.10 2.70
C LEU A 31 12.41 -22.76 1.41
N ASN A 32 12.90 -23.99 1.48
CA ASN A 32 13.41 -24.68 0.30
C ASN A 32 12.31 -25.01 -0.72
N ASP A 33 11.10 -25.23 -0.24
CA ASP A 33 9.95 -25.60 -1.04
C ASP A 33 9.04 -24.43 -1.41
N GLY A 34 9.11 -23.35 -0.63
CA GLY A 34 8.21 -22.19 -0.77
C GLY A 34 8.75 -21.08 -1.65
N PHE A 35 10.06 -21.00 -1.88
CA PHE A 35 10.67 -19.90 -2.61
C PHE A 35 11.33 -20.35 -3.90
N VAL A 36 10.78 -19.91 -5.02
CA VAL A 36 11.46 -19.97 -6.32
C VAL A 36 12.30 -18.71 -6.45
N LYS A 37 13.62 -18.86 -6.54
CA LYS A 37 14.52 -17.72 -6.81
C LYS A 37 14.18 -17.13 -8.18
N ARG A 38 13.46 -16.03 -8.22
CA ARG A 38 13.29 -15.23 -9.43
C ARG A 38 14.46 -14.27 -9.52
N ILE A 39 15.27 -14.44 -10.53
CA ILE A 39 16.29 -13.44 -10.90
C ILE A 39 15.53 -12.37 -11.70
N ASN A 40 15.27 -11.24 -11.07
CA ASN A 40 14.75 -10.08 -11.78
C ASN A 40 15.92 -9.43 -12.52
N PHE A 41 15.92 -9.58 -13.84
CA PHE A 41 16.83 -8.80 -14.69
C PHE A 41 16.21 -7.41 -14.82
N ASN A 42 16.87 -6.39 -14.25
CA ASN A 42 16.54 -5.02 -14.55
C ASN A 42 16.99 -4.75 -16.01
N THR A 43 16.02 -4.72 -16.91
CA THR A 43 16.26 -4.49 -18.34
C THR A 43 16.35 -3.01 -18.70
N THR A 44 15.99 -2.12 -17.78
CA THR A 44 15.96 -0.68 -18.03
C THR A 44 16.62 0.06 -16.87
N THR A 45 17.78 0.64 -17.12
CA THR A 45 18.38 1.60 -16.19
C THR A 45 17.75 2.97 -16.47
N LEU A 46 16.82 3.38 -15.60
CA LEU A 46 16.25 4.72 -15.67
C LEU A 46 17.35 5.74 -15.36
N LYS A 47 17.50 6.74 -16.25
CA LYS A 47 18.54 7.77 -16.12
C LYS A 47 18.11 8.95 -15.25
N THR A 48 16.85 9.01 -14.87
CA THR A 48 16.25 10.13 -14.15
C THR A 48 16.08 9.81 -12.67
N ILE A 49 16.12 10.83 -11.84
CA ILE A 49 15.91 10.69 -10.39
C ILE A 49 14.41 10.63 -10.13
N PRO A 50 13.90 9.61 -9.41
CA PRO A 50 12.49 9.55 -9.03
C PRO A 50 12.15 10.66 -8.03
N ILE A 51 10.96 11.24 -8.18
CA ILE A 51 10.40 12.19 -7.24
C ILE A 51 9.36 11.48 -6.38
N GLN A 52 9.43 11.73 -5.08
CA GLN A 52 8.51 11.18 -4.10
C GLN A 52 7.61 12.27 -3.54
N ARG A 53 6.31 11.98 -3.42
CA ARG A 53 5.32 12.83 -2.74
C ARG A 53 4.43 11.98 -1.86
N ASP A 54 4.06 12.54 -0.74
CA ASP A 54 3.13 11.95 0.21
C ASP A 54 1.80 12.67 0.12
N ILE A 55 0.72 11.91 0.15
CA ILE A 55 -0.64 12.44 0.26
C ILE A 55 -1.37 11.73 1.38
N SER A 56 -2.23 12.46 2.08
CA SER A 56 -3.12 11.88 3.09
C SER A 56 -4.56 12.19 2.74
N VAL A 57 -5.39 11.16 2.64
CA VAL A 57 -6.80 11.29 2.28
C VAL A 57 -7.70 10.62 3.31
N VAL A 58 -8.81 11.28 3.61
CA VAL A 58 -9.86 10.75 4.47
C VAL A 58 -10.92 10.08 3.61
N VAL A 59 -11.23 8.84 3.93
CA VAL A 59 -12.21 8.00 3.21
C VAL A 59 -13.15 7.31 4.20
N ASP A 60 -14.27 6.79 3.71
CA ASP A 60 -15.16 5.93 4.51
C ASP A 60 -14.38 4.71 5.05
N ARG A 61 -14.65 4.34 6.29
CA ARG A 61 -13.99 3.23 6.99
C ARG A 61 -14.14 1.89 6.28
N LYS A 62 -15.24 1.69 5.53
CA LYS A 62 -15.54 0.46 4.80
C LYS A 62 -14.67 0.27 3.56
N ILE A 63 -14.11 1.34 3.00
CA ILE A 63 -13.27 1.28 1.80
C ILE A 63 -11.99 0.51 2.12
N LYS A 64 -11.72 -0.53 1.34
CA LYS A 64 -10.50 -1.32 1.50
C LYS A 64 -9.31 -0.62 0.86
N VAL A 65 -8.16 -0.64 1.51
CA VAL A 65 -6.92 -0.06 0.97
C VAL A 65 -6.58 -0.61 -0.41
N GLY A 66 -6.76 -1.92 -0.60
CA GLY A 66 -6.52 -2.56 -1.90
C GLY A 66 -7.39 -2.00 -3.03
N GLU A 67 -8.62 -1.56 -2.74
CA GLU A 67 -9.49 -0.90 -3.74
C GLU A 67 -8.90 0.45 -4.17
N VAL A 68 -8.42 1.25 -3.20
CA VAL A 68 -7.79 2.55 -3.47
C VAL A 68 -6.53 2.39 -4.31
N VAL A 69 -5.66 1.46 -3.92
CA VAL A 69 -4.39 1.18 -4.64
C VAL A 69 -4.68 0.69 -6.06
N ASN A 70 -5.62 -0.23 -6.23
CA ASN A 70 -6.00 -0.75 -7.53
C ASN A 70 -6.63 0.32 -8.42
N LEU A 71 -7.44 1.23 -7.86
CA LEU A 71 -8.04 2.34 -8.57
C LEU A 71 -6.96 3.22 -9.23
N VAL A 72 -5.96 3.65 -8.46
CA VAL A 72 -4.87 4.49 -8.96
C VAL A 72 -4.00 3.73 -9.98
N LYS A 73 -3.64 2.47 -9.69
CA LYS A 73 -2.83 1.63 -10.59
C LYS A 73 -3.52 1.37 -11.93
N ASN A 74 -4.84 1.13 -11.92
CA ASN A 74 -5.62 0.89 -13.14
C ASN A 74 -5.83 2.15 -13.97
N ALA A 75 -5.83 3.32 -13.36
CA ALA A 75 -5.95 4.60 -14.05
C ALA A 75 -4.73 4.96 -14.91
N LYS A 76 -3.58 4.28 -14.69
CA LYS A 76 -2.34 4.49 -15.46
C LYS A 76 -1.98 5.96 -15.60
N ILE A 77 -2.05 6.70 -14.49
CA ILE A 77 -1.72 8.12 -14.45
C ILE A 77 -0.26 8.31 -14.86
N GLU A 78 -0.02 9.26 -15.75
CA GLU A 78 1.31 9.55 -16.29
C GLU A 78 2.31 9.84 -15.17
N PHE A 79 3.54 9.39 -15.36
CA PHE A 79 4.68 9.50 -14.43
C PHE A 79 4.57 8.67 -13.14
N VAL A 80 3.41 8.13 -12.75
CA VAL A 80 3.28 7.31 -11.54
C VAL A 80 3.89 5.93 -11.76
N THR A 81 4.98 5.65 -11.06
CA THR A 81 5.69 4.36 -11.10
C THR A 81 5.33 3.46 -9.92
N ASP A 82 5.02 4.03 -8.76
CA ASP A 82 4.45 3.30 -7.63
C ASP A 82 3.48 4.16 -6.82
N PHE A 83 2.50 3.49 -6.21
CA PHE A 83 1.52 4.05 -5.31
C PHE A 83 1.29 3.07 -4.17
N SER A 84 1.79 3.40 -2.98
CA SER A 84 1.82 2.50 -1.83
C SER A 84 1.34 3.17 -0.56
N LEU A 85 0.57 2.43 0.25
CA LEU A 85 0.14 2.87 1.58
C LEU A 85 1.30 2.74 2.55
N PHE A 86 1.51 3.75 3.40
CA PHE A 86 2.47 3.67 4.49
C PHE A 86 1.87 3.93 5.88
N ASP A 87 0.67 4.55 5.97
CA ASP A 87 0.01 4.77 7.26
C ASP A 87 -1.52 4.72 7.17
N VAL A 88 -2.16 4.25 8.25
CA VAL A 88 -3.61 4.24 8.43
C VAL A 88 -3.91 4.81 9.80
N TYR A 89 -4.61 5.94 9.86
CA TYR A 89 -4.97 6.59 11.11
C TYR A 89 -6.49 6.59 11.33
N GLN A 90 -6.88 6.21 12.53
CA GLN A 90 -8.25 6.30 13.05
C GLN A 90 -8.16 6.87 14.46
N GLY A 91 -8.81 7.99 14.73
CA GLY A 91 -8.76 8.61 16.05
C GLY A 91 -9.14 10.07 16.03
N GLN A 92 -8.66 10.79 17.03
CA GLN A 92 -9.03 12.17 17.24
C GLN A 92 -8.83 13.04 15.99
N GLY A 93 -9.87 13.78 15.61
CA GLY A 93 -9.87 14.65 14.42
C GLY A 93 -10.36 13.96 13.13
N ILE A 94 -10.83 12.72 13.21
CA ILE A 94 -11.47 11.99 12.10
C ILE A 94 -12.79 11.43 12.62
N ASP A 95 -13.86 11.54 11.82
CA ASP A 95 -15.17 10.99 12.16
C ASP A 95 -15.10 9.48 12.36
N ASP A 96 -15.91 8.91 13.26
CA ASP A 96 -15.88 7.50 13.63
C ASP A 96 -16.15 6.53 12.45
N ASP A 97 -16.88 7.01 11.45
CA ASP A 97 -17.20 6.28 10.22
C ASP A 97 -16.13 6.42 9.13
N LYS A 98 -15.06 7.19 9.38
CA LYS A 98 -13.98 7.48 8.45
C LYS A 98 -12.62 6.98 8.93
N LYS A 99 -11.66 7.01 8.04
CA LYS A 99 -10.23 6.78 8.29
C LYS A 99 -9.38 7.62 7.37
N SER A 100 -8.20 8.00 7.85
CA SER A 100 -7.16 8.64 7.06
C SER A 100 -6.20 7.58 6.53
N LEU A 101 -5.90 7.67 5.24
CA LEU A 101 -4.94 6.81 4.56
C LEU A 101 -3.82 7.67 4.01
N ALA A 102 -2.59 7.36 4.37
CA ALA A 102 -1.42 8.06 3.88
C ALA A 102 -0.69 7.21 2.83
N PHE A 103 -0.52 7.79 1.65
CA PHE A 103 0.07 7.13 0.50
C PHE A 103 1.34 7.83 0.06
N LEU A 104 2.32 7.02 -0.32
CA LEU A 104 3.52 7.41 -1.01
C LEU A 104 3.27 7.30 -2.52
N ILE A 105 3.57 8.36 -3.26
CA ILE A 105 3.54 8.40 -4.71
C ILE A 105 4.98 8.49 -5.20
N LEU A 106 5.43 7.51 -5.97
CA LEU A 106 6.71 7.55 -6.65
C LEU A 106 6.47 7.93 -8.12
N MET A 107 7.09 9.00 -8.56
CA MET A 107 6.94 9.53 -9.91
C MET A 107 8.28 9.59 -10.63
N GLN A 108 8.31 9.15 -11.88
CA GLN A 108 9.52 9.14 -12.70
C GLN A 108 9.17 9.14 -14.17
N ASP A 109 9.90 9.91 -14.96
CA ASP A 109 9.90 9.81 -16.42
C ASP A 109 11.18 9.12 -16.90
N THR A 110 11.09 8.39 -18.01
CA THR A 110 12.22 7.65 -18.57
C THR A 110 13.25 8.54 -19.24
N TYR A 111 12.84 9.68 -19.77
CA TYR A 111 13.63 10.51 -20.68
C TYR A 111 14.03 11.87 -20.11
N LYS A 112 13.19 12.46 -19.25
CA LYS A 112 13.39 13.80 -18.67
C LYS A 112 13.27 13.79 -17.15
N THR A 113 13.96 14.70 -16.48
CA THR A 113 13.67 15.01 -15.07
C THR A 113 12.32 15.74 -15.00
N LEU A 114 11.45 15.28 -14.11
CA LEU A 114 10.15 15.91 -13.90
C LEU A 114 10.34 17.30 -13.28
N GLU A 115 9.56 18.28 -13.77
CA GLU A 115 9.44 19.59 -13.18
C GLU A 115 8.38 19.62 -12.10
N GLU A 116 8.41 20.60 -11.19
CA GLU A 116 7.42 20.71 -10.10
C GLU A 116 5.98 20.76 -10.65
N LYS A 117 5.78 21.42 -11.78
CA LYS A 117 4.48 21.49 -12.46
C LYS A 117 3.97 20.10 -12.91
N ASP A 118 4.85 19.24 -13.42
CA ASP A 118 4.48 17.87 -13.81
C ASP A 118 4.03 17.08 -12.58
N VAL A 119 4.70 17.28 -11.45
CA VAL A 119 4.41 16.64 -10.15
C VAL A 119 3.06 17.12 -9.61
N GLU A 120 2.82 18.42 -9.59
CA GLU A 120 1.55 19.01 -9.11
C GLU A 120 0.36 18.48 -9.92
N ILE A 121 0.44 18.50 -11.25
CA ILE A 121 -0.61 17.98 -12.13
C ILE A 121 -0.87 16.49 -11.86
N THR A 122 0.18 15.71 -11.68
CA THR A 122 0.06 14.26 -11.41
C THR A 122 -0.66 14.02 -10.08
N VAL A 123 -0.28 14.75 -9.03
CA VAL A 123 -0.93 14.66 -7.71
C VAL A 123 -2.39 15.10 -7.78
N GLU A 124 -2.70 16.20 -8.47
CA GLU A 124 -4.06 16.69 -8.67
C GLU A 124 -4.93 15.67 -9.41
N ASN A 125 -4.39 14.99 -10.42
CA ASN A 125 -5.10 13.93 -11.15
C ASN A 125 -5.43 12.76 -10.23
N ILE A 126 -4.51 12.34 -9.35
CA ILE A 126 -4.76 11.28 -8.36
C ILE A 126 -5.86 11.73 -7.39
N LEU A 127 -5.75 12.92 -6.80
CA LEU A 127 -6.73 13.43 -5.85
C LEU A 127 -8.12 13.58 -6.47
N SER A 128 -8.20 14.07 -7.72
CA SER A 128 -9.44 14.20 -8.47
C SER A 128 -10.10 12.84 -8.73
N LEU A 129 -9.30 11.83 -9.10
CA LEU A 129 -9.75 10.45 -9.27
C LEU A 129 -10.31 9.89 -7.96
N LEU A 130 -9.56 9.99 -6.87
CA LEU A 130 -9.98 9.48 -5.57
C LEU A 130 -11.23 10.19 -5.05
N LYS A 131 -11.34 11.49 -5.25
CA LYS A 131 -12.52 12.28 -4.89
C LYS A 131 -13.75 11.81 -5.69
N LYS A 132 -13.60 11.62 -6.99
CA LYS A 132 -14.69 11.20 -7.89
C LYS A 132 -15.20 9.80 -7.59
N GLU A 133 -14.31 8.83 -7.41
CA GLU A 133 -14.66 7.42 -7.34
C GLU A 133 -15.01 6.96 -5.92
N ILE A 134 -14.42 7.54 -4.88
CA ILE A 134 -14.57 7.10 -3.50
C ILE A 134 -14.86 8.25 -2.51
N ASN A 135 -15.19 9.44 -3.01
CA ASN A 135 -15.43 10.64 -2.19
C ASN A 135 -14.31 10.94 -1.19
N ALA A 136 -13.05 10.64 -1.56
CA ALA A 136 -11.90 10.95 -0.73
C ALA A 136 -11.73 12.46 -0.55
N VAL A 137 -11.37 12.89 0.65
CA VAL A 137 -11.08 14.29 1.00
C VAL A 137 -9.62 14.39 1.41
N LEU A 138 -8.89 15.34 0.85
CA LEU A 138 -7.51 15.64 1.25
C LEU A 138 -7.49 16.10 2.71
N ARG A 139 -6.53 15.57 3.49
CA ARG A 139 -6.32 15.93 4.89
C ARG A 139 -5.25 16.99 5.03
#